data_f3311701d57f9569a469e4b8c9ed85ed
#
_entry.id   f3311701d57f9569a469e4b8c9ed85ed
#
_cell.length_a   1.000
_cell.length_b   1.000
_cell.length_c   1.000
_cell.angle_alpha   90.00
_cell.angle_beta   90.00
_cell.angle_gamma   90.00
#
_symmetry.space_group_name_H-M   'P 1'
#
loop_
_entity.id
_entity.type
_entity.pdbx_description
1 polymer ?
#
loop_
_entity_poly.entity_id
_entity_poly.type
_entity_poly.pdbx_seq_one_letter_code
_entity_poly.pdbx_strand_id
1 'polypeptide(L)'
;MVDADQTFVIVGGGLAGAKAAETLRAEGFTGRVILICDERDHPYERPPLSKGYLLGKEERDSVFVHEPAWYAAHDIELHLGQTVDAIDRTAKTVRFGEDGTLVRYDKLLLATGAEPRRLDIPGTDLAGVHHLRRLAHAERLKHVLTSLGRDNGHLVIAGAGWIGLEVAAAAREYGAEVTVVEHGPTPLHGVLGPELGGLFADLHREHGVRFHFGRRLTEIVGQDGMVLAARTDDGEEHPAHDVLAAIGAAPRTHLAEAAGLEIADRAHGGGIVVDERLRTSDPDVYAAGDVVSFPHPLFGTRVRVEHWANALNGGPAAARSMLGREVTYDRVPYFFSDQYDLGMEYSGWAPAGAYDQVVIRGDAGKREFIAFWVKDGRVLAGMNVNVWDVTDKIQRLVRSRARVDTEALADPHVPLDGLAS
;
A
#
# COMPACT_ATOMS: atom_id res chain seq x y z
N MET A 1 -15.13 -20.64 -25.37
CA MET A 1 -14.06 -21.58 -24.96
C MET A 1 -12.77 -20.75 -25.00
N VAL A 2 -12.02 -20.73 -23.92
CA VAL A 2 -10.71 -20.05 -23.89
C VAL A 2 -9.75 -20.95 -24.64
N ASP A 3 -9.07 -20.42 -25.66
CA ASP A 3 -8.24 -21.18 -26.59
C ASP A 3 -6.92 -21.59 -25.89
N ALA A 4 -6.54 -22.85 -25.97
CA ALA A 4 -5.30 -23.36 -25.39
C ALA A 4 -4.04 -22.72 -26.00
N ASP A 5 -4.17 -22.11 -27.18
CA ASP A 5 -3.07 -21.44 -27.89
C ASP A 5 -2.87 -19.97 -27.43
N GLN A 6 -3.73 -19.44 -26.53
CA GLN A 6 -3.60 -18.05 -26.06
C GLN A 6 -2.46 -17.89 -25.06
N THR A 7 -1.79 -16.73 -25.13
CA THR A 7 -0.74 -16.32 -24.19
C THR A 7 -1.21 -15.11 -23.39
N PHE A 8 -1.27 -15.26 -22.08
CA PHE A 8 -1.54 -14.15 -21.15
C PHE A 8 -0.25 -13.76 -20.43
N VAL A 9 0.10 -12.49 -20.52
CA VAL A 9 1.30 -11.93 -19.90
C VAL A 9 0.92 -11.05 -18.73
N ILE A 10 1.60 -11.21 -17.61
CA ILE A 10 1.44 -10.43 -16.39
C ILE A 10 2.77 -9.73 -16.10
N VAL A 11 2.76 -8.40 -16.02
CA VAL A 11 3.91 -7.57 -15.71
C VAL A 11 3.81 -7.06 -14.28
N GLY A 12 4.67 -7.57 -13.41
CA GLY A 12 4.74 -7.23 -11.99
C GLY A 12 4.48 -8.41 -11.07
N GLY A 13 5.52 -8.81 -10.32
CA GLY A 13 5.53 -9.94 -9.39
C GLY A 13 5.07 -9.59 -7.97
N GLY A 14 4.22 -8.56 -7.80
CA GLY A 14 3.58 -8.29 -6.53
C GLY A 14 2.36 -9.18 -6.28
N LEU A 15 1.68 -8.98 -5.14
CA LEU A 15 0.49 -9.76 -4.75
C LEU A 15 -0.59 -9.78 -5.84
N ALA A 16 -0.86 -8.64 -6.52
CA ALA A 16 -1.87 -8.59 -7.58
C ALA A 16 -1.51 -9.49 -8.76
N GLY A 17 -0.24 -9.49 -9.21
CA GLY A 17 0.21 -10.35 -10.31
C GLY A 17 0.18 -11.83 -9.94
N ALA A 18 0.64 -12.20 -8.76
CA ALA A 18 0.61 -13.58 -8.26
C ALA A 18 -0.82 -14.12 -8.14
N LYS A 19 -1.74 -13.33 -7.55
CA LYS A 19 -3.14 -13.71 -7.38
C LYS A 19 -3.90 -13.73 -8.72
N ALA A 20 -3.48 -12.93 -9.70
CA ALA A 20 -4.01 -13.03 -11.06
C ALA A 20 -3.58 -14.34 -11.73
N ALA A 21 -2.29 -14.70 -11.66
CA ALA A 21 -1.78 -15.95 -12.22
C ALA A 21 -2.46 -17.17 -11.58
N GLU A 22 -2.59 -17.18 -10.25
CA GLU A 22 -3.34 -18.20 -9.50
C GLU A 22 -4.78 -18.31 -10.00
N THR A 23 -5.47 -17.18 -10.14
CA THR A 23 -6.88 -17.16 -10.56
C THR A 23 -7.06 -17.66 -12.00
N LEU A 24 -6.16 -17.32 -12.93
CA LEU A 24 -6.21 -17.85 -14.28
C LEU A 24 -6.22 -19.38 -14.28
N ARG A 25 -5.36 -20.01 -13.48
CA ARG A 25 -5.32 -21.47 -13.36
C ARG A 25 -6.55 -22.05 -12.65
N ALA A 26 -6.97 -21.42 -11.55
CA ALA A 26 -8.15 -21.84 -10.79
C ALA A 26 -9.46 -21.77 -11.62
N GLU A 27 -9.57 -20.78 -12.52
CA GLU A 27 -10.71 -20.62 -13.45
C GLU A 27 -10.57 -21.49 -14.72
N GLY A 28 -9.56 -22.36 -14.81
CA GLY A 28 -9.39 -23.35 -15.86
C GLY A 28 -8.75 -22.82 -17.15
N PHE A 29 -8.01 -21.72 -17.13
CA PHE A 29 -7.24 -21.28 -18.28
C PHE A 29 -6.09 -22.24 -18.57
N THR A 30 -6.08 -22.83 -19.76
CA THR A 30 -5.09 -23.84 -20.20
C THR A 30 -4.01 -23.26 -21.12
N GLY A 31 -4.13 -22.00 -21.55
CA GLY A 31 -3.14 -21.31 -22.37
C GLY A 31 -1.87 -20.97 -21.57
N ARG A 32 -0.93 -20.36 -22.23
CA ARG A 32 0.35 -19.94 -21.63
C ARG A 32 0.16 -18.77 -20.68
N VAL A 33 0.67 -18.87 -19.46
CA VAL A 33 0.70 -17.78 -18.46
C VAL A 33 2.14 -17.43 -18.15
N ILE A 34 2.52 -16.16 -18.40
CA ILE A 34 3.87 -15.64 -18.17
C ILE A 34 3.78 -14.54 -17.11
N LEU A 35 4.52 -14.68 -16.03
CA LEU A 35 4.64 -13.67 -14.96
C LEU A 35 6.07 -13.11 -14.95
N ILE A 36 6.23 -11.82 -15.26
CA ILE A 36 7.52 -11.13 -15.35
C ILE A 36 7.69 -10.20 -14.16
N CYS A 37 8.74 -10.41 -13.38
CA CYS A 37 9.04 -9.74 -12.11
C CYS A 37 10.39 -9.02 -12.20
N ASP A 38 10.44 -7.73 -11.86
CA ASP A 38 11.68 -6.96 -11.79
C ASP A 38 12.52 -7.25 -10.52
N GLU A 39 11.90 -7.86 -9.50
CA GLU A 39 12.59 -8.34 -8.31
C GLU A 39 13.07 -9.78 -8.50
N ARG A 40 14.17 -10.14 -7.83
CA ARG A 40 14.74 -11.51 -7.88
C ARG A 40 14.05 -12.48 -6.95
N ASP A 41 13.27 -11.95 -6.02
CA ASP A 41 12.47 -12.73 -5.09
C ASP A 41 11.16 -13.19 -5.74
N HIS A 42 10.69 -14.36 -5.34
CA HIS A 42 9.35 -14.83 -5.68
C HIS A 42 8.30 -13.82 -5.20
N PRO A 43 7.11 -13.78 -5.81
CA PRO A 43 6.05 -12.88 -5.36
C PRO A 43 5.74 -13.03 -3.87
N TYR A 44 5.67 -11.92 -3.16
CA TYR A 44 5.52 -11.86 -1.71
C TYR A 44 4.53 -10.76 -1.28
N GLU A 45 4.07 -10.88 -0.05
CA GLU A 45 3.20 -9.90 0.61
C GLU A 45 4.02 -8.78 1.24
N ARG A 46 3.57 -7.52 1.08
CA ARG A 46 4.30 -6.36 1.59
C ARG A 46 4.01 -5.98 3.04
N PRO A 47 2.81 -6.23 3.61
CA PRO A 47 2.53 -5.84 4.99
C PRO A 47 3.53 -6.38 6.03
N PRO A 48 4.04 -7.60 5.94
CA PRO A 48 5.04 -8.10 6.89
C PRO A 48 6.33 -7.29 6.93
N LEU A 49 6.69 -6.61 5.82
CA LEU A 49 7.97 -5.90 5.67
C LEU A 49 8.15 -4.70 6.61
N SER A 50 7.06 -4.16 7.15
CA SER A 50 7.07 -3.09 8.17
C SER A 50 6.57 -3.55 9.54
N LYS A 51 6.19 -4.85 9.66
CA LYS A 51 5.57 -5.47 10.85
C LYS A 51 6.38 -6.69 11.33
N GLY A 52 5.77 -7.85 11.33
CA GLY A 52 6.31 -9.08 11.91
C GLY A 52 7.67 -9.48 11.34
N TYR A 53 7.87 -9.37 10.03
CA TYR A 53 9.16 -9.65 9.41
C TYR A 53 10.25 -8.65 9.82
N LEU A 54 9.94 -7.34 9.83
CA LEU A 54 10.89 -6.31 10.27
C LEU A 54 11.29 -6.50 11.73
N LEU A 55 10.32 -6.85 12.58
CA LEU A 55 10.52 -7.15 14.00
C LEU A 55 11.24 -8.48 14.27
N GLY A 56 11.48 -9.31 13.25
CA GLY A 56 12.07 -10.63 13.41
C GLY A 56 11.16 -11.65 14.08
N LYS A 57 9.86 -11.39 14.11
CA LYS A 57 8.80 -12.29 14.62
C LYS A 57 8.31 -13.28 13.55
N GLU A 58 8.60 -12.99 12.28
CA GLU A 58 8.24 -13.82 11.12
C GLU A 58 9.49 -14.18 10.32
N GLU A 59 9.48 -15.40 9.79
CA GLU A 59 10.56 -15.92 8.94
C GLU A 59 10.43 -15.41 7.50
N ARG A 60 11.55 -15.42 6.76
CA ARG A 60 11.59 -14.94 5.37
C ARG A 60 10.60 -15.67 4.46
N ASP A 61 10.48 -16.97 4.63
CA ASP A 61 9.67 -17.79 3.74
C ASP A 61 8.16 -17.60 3.96
N SER A 62 7.75 -17.10 5.13
CA SER A 62 6.35 -16.83 5.44
C SER A 62 5.77 -15.64 4.68
N VAL A 63 6.62 -14.77 4.11
CA VAL A 63 6.14 -13.61 3.35
C VAL A 63 5.74 -13.94 1.91
N PHE A 64 6.15 -15.09 1.36
CA PHE A 64 5.85 -15.43 -0.02
C PHE A 64 4.38 -15.76 -0.23
N VAL A 65 3.81 -15.30 -1.36
CA VAL A 65 2.41 -15.58 -1.72
C VAL A 65 2.19 -17.08 -1.94
N HIS A 66 3.17 -17.75 -2.55
CA HIS A 66 3.23 -19.18 -2.76
C HIS A 66 4.67 -19.67 -2.60
N GLU A 67 4.83 -20.91 -2.24
CA GLU A 67 6.14 -21.57 -2.27
C GLU A 67 6.74 -21.53 -3.68
N PRO A 68 8.07 -21.42 -3.82
CA PRO A 68 8.73 -21.33 -5.12
C PRO A 68 8.31 -22.39 -6.14
N ALA A 69 8.15 -23.64 -5.71
CA ALA A 69 7.75 -24.77 -6.56
C ALA A 69 6.32 -24.67 -7.10
N TRP A 70 5.46 -23.88 -6.44
CA TRP A 70 4.06 -23.75 -6.81
C TRP A 70 3.86 -23.23 -8.25
N TYR A 71 4.67 -22.26 -8.68
CA TYR A 71 4.56 -21.65 -10.02
C TYR A 71 4.79 -22.66 -11.13
N ALA A 72 5.85 -23.44 -11.03
CA ALA A 72 6.14 -24.50 -12.00
C ALA A 72 5.09 -25.63 -11.95
N ALA A 73 4.61 -26.00 -10.77
CA ALA A 73 3.57 -27.03 -10.61
C ALA A 73 2.21 -26.63 -11.21
N HIS A 74 1.99 -25.33 -11.43
CA HIS A 74 0.78 -24.78 -12.04
C HIS A 74 1.02 -24.23 -13.45
N ASP A 75 2.09 -24.65 -14.13
CA ASP A 75 2.46 -24.22 -15.50
C ASP A 75 2.51 -22.68 -15.67
N ILE A 76 2.96 -21.96 -14.64
CA ILE A 76 3.22 -20.52 -14.70
C ILE A 76 4.68 -20.30 -15.02
N GLU A 77 4.93 -19.69 -16.17
CA GLU A 77 6.26 -19.30 -16.61
C GLU A 77 6.71 -18.04 -15.87
N LEU A 78 7.53 -18.21 -14.83
CA LEU A 78 7.96 -17.15 -13.93
C LEU A 78 9.36 -16.66 -14.31
N HIS A 79 9.46 -15.35 -14.64
CA HIS A 79 10.71 -14.68 -14.93
C HIS A 79 11.06 -13.71 -13.80
N LEU A 80 12.03 -14.06 -12.96
CA LEU A 80 12.50 -13.21 -11.84
C LEU A 80 13.70 -12.36 -12.26
N GLY A 81 13.83 -11.15 -11.70
CA GLY A 81 14.89 -10.20 -11.99
C GLY A 81 14.85 -9.66 -13.41
N GLN A 82 13.71 -9.69 -14.07
CA GLN A 82 13.53 -9.27 -15.45
C GLN A 82 12.64 -8.04 -15.54
N THR A 83 13.18 -6.93 -16.03
CA THR A 83 12.42 -5.69 -16.20
C THR A 83 11.79 -5.64 -17.58
N VAL A 84 10.49 -5.38 -17.64
CA VAL A 84 9.81 -5.03 -18.89
C VAL A 84 10.09 -3.56 -19.18
N ASP A 85 10.64 -3.27 -20.36
CA ASP A 85 11.03 -1.94 -20.77
C ASP A 85 10.19 -1.36 -21.92
N ALA A 86 9.45 -2.20 -22.67
CA ALA A 86 8.57 -1.73 -23.73
C ALA A 86 7.34 -2.62 -23.92
N ILE A 87 6.23 -1.98 -24.33
CA ILE A 87 5.00 -2.63 -24.79
C ILE A 87 4.67 -2.07 -26.17
N ASP A 88 4.56 -2.95 -27.16
CA ASP A 88 3.99 -2.62 -28.46
C ASP A 88 2.55 -3.17 -28.55
N ARG A 89 1.57 -2.28 -28.45
CA ARG A 89 0.14 -2.63 -28.47
C ARG A 89 -0.33 -3.06 -29.86
N THR A 90 0.33 -2.58 -30.92
CA THR A 90 -0.02 -2.93 -32.31
C THR A 90 0.45 -4.33 -32.66
N ALA A 91 1.70 -4.66 -32.33
CA ALA A 91 2.28 -5.99 -32.50
C ALA A 91 1.82 -6.97 -31.39
N LYS A 92 1.21 -6.45 -30.31
CA LYS A 92 0.87 -7.19 -29.08
C LYS A 92 2.09 -7.91 -28.50
N THR A 93 3.17 -7.18 -28.26
CA THR A 93 4.41 -7.73 -27.68
C THR A 93 4.85 -6.93 -26.46
N VAL A 94 5.48 -7.62 -25.51
CA VAL A 94 6.28 -7.01 -24.44
C VAL A 94 7.73 -7.35 -24.64
N ARG A 95 8.61 -6.39 -24.35
CA ARG A 95 10.06 -6.58 -24.36
C ARG A 95 10.57 -6.55 -22.94
N PHE A 96 11.42 -7.51 -22.58
CA PHE A 96 12.02 -7.59 -21.25
C PHE A 96 13.40 -8.23 -21.25
N GLY A 97 14.13 -8.05 -20.16
CA GLY A 97 15.47 -8.59 -19.97
C GLY A 97 16.55 -7.81 -20.72
N GLU A 98 17.81 -8.05 -20.33
CA GLU A 98 18.96 -7.36 -20.90
C GLU A 98 19.21 -7.76 -22.38
N ASP A 99 18.78 -8.95 -22.76
CA ASP A 99 18.86 -9.48 -24.15
C ASP A 99 17.72 -8.97 -25.05
N GLY A 100 16.76 -8.22 -24.50
CA GLY A 100 15.63 -7.68 -25.24
C GLY A 100 14.64 -8.75 -25.73
N THR A 101 14.46 -9.82 -24.96
CA THR A 101 13.51 -10.90 -25.27
C THR A 101 12.11 -10.31 -25.55
N LEU A 102 11.51 -10.73 -26.68
CA LEU A 102 10.17 -10.35 -27.10
C LEU A 102 9.20 -11.50 -26.86
N VAL A 103 8.08 -11.21 -26.18
CA VAL A 103 6.99 -12.16 -26.01
C VAL A 103 5.69 -11.55 -26.52
N ARG A 104 4.96 -12.30 -27.34
CA ARG A 104 3.62 -11.92 -27.80
C ARG A 104 2.59 -12.26 -26.74
N TYR A 105 1.57 -11.39 -26.62
CA TYR A 105 0.42 -11.61 -25.74
C TYR A 105 -0.92 -11.54 -26.50
N ASP A 106 -1.90 -12.28 -26.04
CA ASP A 106 -3.31 -12.11 -26.42
C ASP A 106 -4.00 -11.19 -25.40
N LYS A 107 -3.65 -11.32 -24.12
CA LYS A 107 -4.04 -10.40 -23.05
C LYS A 107 -2.81 -10.04 -22.19
N LEU A 108 -2.78 -8.78 -21.75
CA LEU A 108 -1.72 -8.23 -20.91
C LEU A 108 -2.31 -7.66 -19.61
N LEU A 109 -1.72 -8.01 -18.47
CA LEU A 109 -2.02 -7.41 -17.17
C LEU A 109 -0.83 -6.59 -16.69
N LEU A 110 -1.05 -5.31 -16.40
CA LEU A 110 -0.10 -4.42 -15.74
C LEU A 110 -0.37 -4.41 -14.23
N ALA A 111 0.50 -5.05 -13.47
CA ALA A 111 0.48 -5.12 -12.01
C ALA A 111 1.75 -4.51 -11.42
N THR A 112 2.23 -3.40 -12.00
CA THR A 112 3.52 -2.77 -11.71
C THR A 112 3.59 -2.09 -10.34
N GLY A 113 2.44 -1.89 -9.69
CA GLY A 113 2.35 -1.38 -8.34
C GLY A 113 2.79 0.08 -8.19
N ALA A 114 3.44 0.38 -7.07
CA ALA A 114 3.93 1.71 -6.73
C ALA A 114 5.38 1.65 -6.23
N GLU A 115 6.05 2.80 -6.25
CA GLU A 115 7.41 2.96 -5.72
C GLU A 115 7.46 4.08 -4.68
N PRO A 116 8.39 4.03 -3.70
CA PRO A 116 8.55 5.10 -2.73
C PRO A 116 8.91 6.42 -3.41
N ARG A 117 8.29 7.51 -2.96
CA ARG A 117 8.74 8.85 -3.33
C ARG A 117 10.13 9.08 -2.75
N ARG A 118 10.99 9.71 -3.54
CA ARG A 118 12.32 10.10 -3.09
C ARG A 118 12.30 11.52 -2.55
N LEU A 119 13.12 11.78 -1.53
CA LEU A 119 13.44 13.13 -1.11
C LEU A 119 14.29 13.80 -2.20
N ASP A 120 13.90 15.00 -2.61
CA ASP A 120 14.65 15.83 -3.56
C ASP A 120 15.38 16.93 -2.78
N ILE A 121 16.35 16.53 -1.97
CA ILE A 121 17.16 17.38 -1.11
C ILE A 121 18.63 16.88 -1.13
N PRO A 122 19.61 17.74 -0.80
CA PRO A 122 21.01 17.32 -0.66
C PRO A 122 21.19 16.17 0.33
N GLY A 123 22.11 15.26 0.05
CA GLY A 123 22.52 14.18 0.95
C GLY A 123 21.70 12.89 0.85
N THR A 124 20.76 12.78 -0.09
CA THR A 124 19.92 11.58 -0.26
C THR A 124 20.66 10.37 -0.81
N ASP A 125 21.88 10.55 -1.29
CA ASP A 125 22.81 9.52 -1.78
C ASP A 125 23.79 9.03 -0.71
N LEU A 126 23.77 9.61 0.49
CA LEU A 126 24.63 9.19 1.61
C LEU A 126 24.29 7.76 2.06
N ALA A 127 25.31 7.03 2.49
CA ALA A 127 25.12 5.78 3.19
C ALA A 127 24.39 6.03 4.51
N GLY A 128 23.34 5.23 4.80
CA GLY A 128 22.43 5.46 5.94
C GLY A 128 21.09 6.09 5.52
N VAL A 129 20.87 6.38 4.23
CA VAL A 129 19.55 6.79 3.72
C VAL A 129 18.78 5.58 3.20
N HIS A 130 17.58 5.40 3.73
CA HIS A 130 16.76 4.20 3.49
C HIS A 130 15.38 4.52 2.93
N HIS A 131 14.83 3.55 2.23
CA HIS A 131 13.43 3.44 1.84
C HIS A 131 12.91 2.07 2.22
N LEU A 132 11.58 1.91 2.38
CA LEU A 132 10.96 0.62 2.61
C LEU A 132 9.89 0.35 1.56
N ARG A 133 10.12 -0.66 0.71
CA ARG A 133 9.16 -1.16 -0.27
C ARG A 133 9.42 -2.61 -0.65
N ARG A 134 10.70 -3.00 -0.80
CA ARG A 134 11.13 -4.33 -1.26
C ARG A 134 11.60 -5.18 -0.08
N LEU A 135 11.58 -6.50 -0.26
CA LEU A 135 12.10 -7.44 0.73
C LEU A 135 13.54 -7.12 1.13
N ALA A 136 14.41 -6.87 0.14
CA ALA A 136 15.80 -6.46 0.39
C ALA A 136 15.93 -5.14 1.19
N HIS A 137 14.95 -4.23 1.08
CA HIS A 137 14.92 -3.02 1.91
C HIS A 137 14.60 -3.37 3.36
N ALA A 138 13.63 -4.26 3.59
CA ALA A 138 13.27 -4.72 4.94
C ALA A 138 14.42 -5.49 5.60
N GLU A 139 15.09 -6.37 4.86
CA GLU A 139 16.29 -7.08 5.35
C GLU A 139 17.39 -6.12 5.80
N ARG A 140 17.71 -5.13 4.96
CA ARG A 140 18.70 -4.09 5.31
C ARG A 140 18.25 -3.29 6.52
N LEU A 141 17.00 -2.83 6.53
CA LEU A 141 16.45 -2.02 7.61
C LEU A 141 16.45 -2.78 8.94
N LYS A 142 16.12 -4.08 8.94
CA LYS A 142 16.19 -4.96 10.11
C LYS A 142 17.60 -4.99 10.71
N HIS A 143 18.65 -5.10 9.88
CA HIS A 143 20.03 -5.04 10.34
C HIS A 143 20.38 -3.68 10.92
N VAL A 144 19.95 -2.59 10.27
CA VAL A 144 20.14 -1.21 10.74
C VAL A 144 19.48 -1.03 12.10
N LEU A 145 18.19 -1.37 12.25
CA LEU A 145 17.47 -1.21 13.52
C LEU A 145 18.10 -2.03 14.65
N THR A 146 18.56 -3.24 14.35
CA THR A 146 19.29 -4.08 15.32
C THR A 146 20.58 -3.40 15.80
N SER A 147 21.34 -2.78 14.88
CA SER A 147 22.57 -2.07 15.22
C SER A 147 22.28 -0.80 16.03
N LEU A 148 21.31 0.01 15.57
CA LEU A 148 20.89 1.23 16.26
C LEU A 148 20.43 0.94 17.70
N GLY A 149 19.64 -0.11 17.90
CA GLY A 149 19.18 -0.49 19.23
C GLY A 149 20.32 -0.90 20.17
N ARG A 150 21.30 -1.66 19.67
CA ARG A 150 22.46 -2.08 20.44
C ARG A 150 23.36 -0.91 20.83
N ASP A 151 23.53 0.06 19.93
CA ASP A 151 24.53 1.13 20.03
C ASP A 151 23.89 2.47 20.51
N ASN A 152 22.63 2.47 20.96
CA ASN A 152 21.81 3.64 21.28
C ASN A 152 21.79 4.66 20.12
N GLY A 153 21.72 4.15 18.91
CA GLY A 153 21.73 4.95 17.70
C GLY A 153 20.40 5.65 17.45
N HIS A 154 20.40 6.61 16.56
CA HIS A 154 19.28 7.50 16.28
C HIS A 154 18.82 7.35 14.82
N LEU A 155 17.54 7.03 14.64
CA LEU A 155 16.84 7.03 13.35
C LEU A 155 16.01 8.30 13.20
N VAL A 156 16.23 9.05 12.12
CA VAL A 156 15.32 10.12 11.70
C VAL A 156 14.40 9.60 10.61
N ILE A 157 13.10 9.81 10.75
CA ILE A 157 12.08 9.38 9.78
C ILE A 157 11.43 10.63 9.16
N ALA A 158 11.51 10.76 7.84
CA ALA A 158 10.79 11.77 7.09
C ALA A 158 9.41 11.23 6.70
N GLY A 159 8.35 11.81 7.27
CA GLY A 159 6.96 11.44 7.05
C GLY A 159 6.36 10.56 8.14
N ALA A 160 5.20 10.97 8.65
CA ALA A 160 4.41 10.25 9.65
C ALA A 160 3.15 9.59 9.05
N GLY A 161 3.31 8.97 7.86
CA GLY A 161 2.33 8.05 7.28
C GLY A 161 2.43 6.66 7.92
N TRP A 162 1.62 5.71 7.45
CA TRP A 162 1.55 4.34 8.01
C TRP A 162 2.93 3.67 8.09
N ILE A 163 3.69 3.65 7.00
CA ILE A 163 5.03 3.02 6.96
C ILE A 163 5.99 3.72 7.92
N GLY A 164 5.99 5.08 7.96
CA GLY A 164 6.85 5.83 8.89
C GLY A 164 6.57 5.49 10.34
N LEU A 165 5.30 5.39 10.73
CA LEU A 165 4.90 5.04 12.10
C LEU A 165 5.18 3.57 12.43
N GLU A 166 4.89 2.64 11.52
CA GLU A 166 5.20 1.21 11.72
C GLU A 166 6.70 0.98 11.92
N VAL A 167 7.54 1.65 11.11
CA VAL A 167 9.00 1.60 11.29
C VAL A 167 9.45 2.31 12.57
N ALA A 168 8.80 3.43 12.95
CA ALA A 168 9.08 4.08 14.22
C ALA A 168 8.80 3.15 15.40
N ALA A 169 7.67 2.43 15.37
CA ALA A 169 7.33 1.43 16.38
C ALA A 169 8.37 0.30 16.43
N ALA A 170 8.73 -0.25 15.27
CA ALA A 170 9.75 -1.30 15.20
C ALA A 170 11.11 -0.80 15.73
N ALA A 171 11.54 0.41 15.35
CA ALA A 171 12.81 0.98 15.81
C ALA A 171 12.83 1.14 17.34
N ARG A 172 11.72 1.58 17.95
CA ARG A 172 11.60 1.67 19.42
C ARG A 172 11.61 0.30 20.09
N GLU A 173 10.98 -0.72 19.48
CA GLU A 173 11.06 -2.10 20.02
C GLU A 173 12.51 -2.64 20.00
N TYR A 174 13.31 -2.26 18.99
CA TYR A 174 14.75 -2.57 18.97
C TYR A 174 15.58 -1.72 19.96
N GLY A 175 15.02 -0.65 20.53
CA GLY A 175 15.69 0.25 21.47
C GLY A 175 16.37 1.47 20.83
N ALA A 176 16.21 1.69 19.53
CA ALA A 176 16.78 2.86 18.85
C ALA A 176 16.06 4.17 19.27
N GLU A 177 16.76 5.28 19.32
CA GLU A 177 16.16 6.61 19.42
C GLU A 177 15.51 6.99 18.11
N VAL A 178 14.31 7.59 18.17
CA VAL A 178 13.53 7.92 16.97
C VAL A 178 13.03 9.35 16.99
N THR A 179 13.31 10.08 15.90
CA THR A 179 12.69 11.38 15.60
C THR A 179 11.92 11.29 14.29
N VAL A 180 10.67 11.74 14.29
CA VAL A 180 9.82 11.80 13.11
C VAL A 180 9.59 13.25 12.72
N VAL A 181 9.95 13.61 11.48
CA VAL A 181 9.69 14.93 10.88
C VAL A 181 8.51 14.82 9.94
N GLU A 182 7.44 15.57 10.22
CA GLU A 182 6.19 15.52 9.45
C GLU A 182 5.72 16.93 9.06
N HIS A 183 5.39 17.12 7.77
CA HIS A 183 4.93 18.41 7.28
C HIS A 183 3.51 18.77 7.74
N GLY A 184 2.70 17.78 8.02
CA GLY A 184 1.35 17.95 8.56
C GLY A 184 1.36 18.32 10.04
N PRO A 185 0.21 18.79 10.57
CA PRO A 185 0.07 19.16 11.99
C PRO A 185 -0.02 17.95 12.92
N THR A 186 -0.34 16.77 12.41
CA THR A 186 -0.41 15.49 13.13
C THR A 186 0.00 14.35 12.21
N PRO A 187 0.39 13.18 12.75
CA PRO A 187 0.58 12.00 11.91
C PRO A 187 -0.74 11.62 11.24
N LEU A 188 -0.67 10.99 10.07
CA LEU A 188 -1.82 10.48 9.33
C LEU A 188 -2.91 11.54 9.05
N HIS A 189 -2.58 12.82 9.14
CA HIS A 189 -3.52 13.94 9.05
C HIS A 189 -4.42 13.88 7.80
N GLY A 190 -3.86 13.56 6.65
CA GLY A 190 -4.59 13.49 5.38
C GLY A 190 -5.55 12.29 5.28
N VAL A 191 -5.42 11.28 6.17
CA VAL A 191 -6.21 10.04 6.16
C VAL A 191 -7.21 10.02 7.31
N LEU A 192 -6.75 10.31 8.52
CA LEU A 192 -7.54 10.16 9.75
C LEU A 192 -8.10 11.48 10.29
N GLY A 193 -7.52 12.61 9.88
CA GLY A 193 -7.85 13.92 10.47
C GLY A 193 -7.06 14.19 11.77
N PRO A 194 -7.26 15.38 12.39
CA PRO A 194 -6.45 15.82 13.52
C PRO A 194 -6.70 15.03 14.80
N GLU A 195 -7.94 14.64 15.09
CA GLU A 195 -8.33 13.99 16.36
C GLU A 195 -7.67 12.61 16.47
N LEU A 196 -7.87 11.76 15.47
CA LEU A 196 -7.29 10.41 15.46
C LEU A 196 -5.80 10.45 15.19
N GLY A 197 -5.32 11.41 14.39
CA GLY A 197 -3.88 11.64 14.23
C GLY A 197 -3.21 11.98 15.58
N GLY A 198 -3.87 12.75 16.44
CA GLY A 198 -3.41 13.05 17.80
C GLY A 198 -3.24 11.79 18.65
N LEU A 199 -4.20 10.85 18.58
CA LEU A 199 -4.12 9.57 19.29
C LEU A 199 -2.88 8.75 18.89
N PHE A 200 -2.57 8.68 17.61
CA PHE A 200 -1.36 8.01 17.14
C PHE A 200 -0.08 8.75 17.57
N ALA A 201 -0.10 10.10 17.60
CA ALA A 201 1.04 10.86 18.10
C ALA A 201 1.30 10.56 19.58
N ASP A 202 0.26 10.48 20.39
CA ASP A 202 0.38 10.20 21.82
C ASP A 202 0.84 8.76 22.08
N LEU A 203 0.31 7.77 21.35
CA LEU A 203 0.82 6.39 21.39
C LEU A 203 2.34 6.33 21.17
N HIS A 204 2.82 6.98 20.12
CA HIS A 204 4.24 6.97 19.80
C HIS A 204 5.10 7.75 20.82
N ARG A 205 4.58 8.88 21.36
CA ARG A 205 5.26 9.65 22.40
C ARG A 205 5.41 8.86 23.70
N GLU A 206 4.39 8.09 24.10
CA GLU A 206 4.46 7.17 25.24
C GLU A 206 5.59 6.15 25.09
N HIS A 207 5.92 5.77 23.85
CA HIS A 207 7.04 4.89 23.53
C HIS A 207 8.35 5.64 23.24
N GLY A 208 8.41 6.96 23.49
CA GLY A 208 9.62 7.75 23.39
C GLY A 208 9.97 8.26 21.99
N VAL A 209 9.05 8.27 21.05
CA VAL A 209 9.24 8.90 19.73
C VAL A 209 9.12 10.41 19.86
N ARG A 210 10.08 11.15 19.31
CA ARG A 210 10.03 12.62 19.19
C ARG A 210 9.43 13.01 17.86
N PHE A 211 8.50 13.98 17.85
CA PHE A 211 7.85 14.50 16.63
C PHE A 211 8.17 15.98 16.42
N HIS A 212 8.47 16.33 15.16
CA HIS A 212 8.55 17.69 14.67
C HIS A 212 7.48 17.88 13.59
N PHE A 213 6.31 18.36 14.01
CA PHE A 213 5.16 18.63 13.12
C PHE A 213 5.25 19.99 12.45
N GLY A 214 4.68 20.13 11.25
CA GLY A 214 4.72 21.34 10.44
C GLY A 214 6.13 21.62 9.91
N ARG A 215 6.99 20.58 9.80
CA ARG A 215 8.38 20.69 9.38
C ARG A 215 8.69 19.79 8.20
N ARG A 216 9.69 20.17 7.41
CA ARG A 216 10.21 19.39 6.30
C ARG A 216 11.72 19.24 6.42
N LEU A 217 12.24 18.09 6.01
CA LEU A 217 13.68 17.97 5.82
C LEU A 217 14.10 18.79 4.60
N THR A 218 15.20 19.54 4.75
CA THR A 218 15.81 20.36 3.70
C THR A 218 17.18 19.86 3.28
N GLU A 219 17.83 19.06 4.13
CA GLU A 219 19.14 18.46 3.87
C GLU A 219 19.36 17.25 4.76
N ILE A 220 20.05 16.25 4.25
CA ILE A 220 20.68 15.19 5.05
C ILE A 220 22.17 15.52 5.10
N VAL A 221 22.63 15.91 6.30
CA VAL A 221 24.02 16.30 6.55
C VAL A 221 24.88 15.04 6.67
N GLY A 222 25.99 15.00 5.96
CA GLY A 222 26.90 13.87 5.97
C GLY A 222 28.34 14.23 6.28
N GLN A 223 29.08 13.24 6.75
CA GLN A 223 30.54 13.29 6.91
C GLN A 223 31.11 11.96 6.40
N ASP A 224 32.16 12.02 5.62
CA ASP A 224 32.86 10.85 5.04
C ASP A 224 31.93 9.88 4.28
N GLY A 225 30.88 10.43 3.64
CA GLY A 225 29.89 9.65 2.87
C GLY A 225 28.79 8.98 3.71
N MET A 226 28.76 9.22 5.03
CA MET A 226 27.78 8.66 5.97
C MET A 226 26.86 9.75 6.49
N VAL A 227 25.63 9.39 6.86
CA VAL A 227 24.68 10.27 7.55
C VAL A 227 25.23 10.67 8.91
N LEU A 228 25.10 11.96 9.26
CA LEU A 228 25.45 12.54 10.55
C LEU A 228 24.26 13.23 11.22
N ALA A 229 23.44 13.94 10.44
CA ALA A 229 22.25 14.64 10.93
C ALA A 229 21.23 14.85 9.79
N ALA A 230 20.00 15.19 10.16
CA ALA A 230 18.99 15.68 9.25
C ALA A 230 18.58 17.11 9.63
N ARG A 231 18.57 18.04 8.66
CA ARG A 231 18.21 19.44 8.88
C ARG A 231 16.79 19.73 8.43
N THR A 232 16.06 20.47 9.25
CA THR A 232 14.69 20.91 8.97
C THR A 232 14.65 22.34 8.41
N ASP A 233 13.47 22.74 7.91
CA ASP A 233 13.21 24.04 7.25
C ASP A 233 13.28 25.25 8.20
N ASP A 234 13.30 25.04 9.52
CA ASP A 234 13.58 26.05 10.53
C ASP A 234 15.07 26.16 10.90
N GLY A 235 15.92 25.34 10.26
CA GLY A 235 17.36 25.30 10.46
C GLY A 235 17.82 24.42 11.63
N GLU A 236 16.92 23.72 12.33
CA GLU A 236 17.30 22.78 13.38
C GLU A 236 17.96 21.54 12.77
N GLU A 237 19.01 21.04 13.42
CA GLU A 237 19.69 19.79 13.07
C GLU A 237 19.33 18.70 14.10
N HIS A 238 18.83 17.57 13.57
CA HIS A 238 18.54 16.38 14.34
C HIS A 238 19.66 15.36 14.11
N PRO A 239 20.45 15.02 15.13
CA PRO A 239 21.46 13.97 15.01
C PRO A 239 20.83 12.69 14.45
N ALA A 240 21.50 12.04 13.52
CA ALA A 240 21.01 10.82 12.88
C ALA A 240 22.19 9.92 12.50
N HIS A 241 22.06 8.63 12.76
CA HIS A 241 22.93 7.61 12.19
C HIS A 241 22.35 7.08 10.88
N ASP A 242 21.03 7.04 10.81
CA ASP A 242 20.27 6.63 9.64
C ASP A 242 19.03 7.49 9.44
N VAL A 243 18.60 7.64 8.19
CA VAL A 243 17.39 8.37 7.79
C VAL A 243 16.49 7.47 6.97
N LEU A 244 15.20 7.35 7.34
CA LEU A 244 14.18 6.68 6.53
C LEU A 244 13.33 7.72 5.79
N ALA A 245 13.26 7.64 4.47
CA ALA A 245 12.32 8.41 3.66
C ALA A 245 10.99 7.65 3.52
N ALA A 246 9.95 8.09 4.27
CA ALA A 246 8.61 7.52 4.31
C ALA A 246 7.54 8.53 3.86
N ILE A 247 7.84 9.32 2.81
CA ILE A 247 7.02 10.44 2.31
C ILE A 247 5.95 10.02 1.28
N GLY A 248 5.50 8.77 1.34
CA GLY A 248 4.48 8.20 0.48
C GLY A 248 5.04 7.49 -0.75
N ALA A 249 4.13 7.04 -1.61
CA ALA A 249 4.46 6.30 -2.82
C ALA A 249 3.87 6.97 -4.08
N ALA A 250 4.35 6.54 -5.24
CA ALA A 250 3.86 6.96 -6.55
C ALA A 250 3.57 5.72 -7.41
N PRO A 251 2.47 5.70 -8.18
CA PRO A 251 2.17 4.58 -9.06
C PRO A 251 3.23 4.46 -10.18
N ARG A 252 3.66 3.23 -10.48
CA ARG A 252 4.64 2.95 -11.54
C ARG A 252 3.96 2.92 -12.91
N THR A 253 3.65 4.09 -13.46
CA THR A 253 2.89 4.27 -14.70
C THR A 253 3.74 4.40 -15.94
N HIS A 254 5.05 4.61 -15.83
CA HIS A 254 5.95 4.94 -16.94
C HIS A 254 5.86 3.97 -18.14
N LEU A 255 5.71 2.66 -17.88
CA LEU A 255 5.55 1.65 -18.93
C LEU A 255 4.22 1.82 -19.69
N ALA A 256 3.13 2.11 -18.97
CA ALA A 256 1.82 2.37 -19.52
C ALA A 256 1.77 3.70 -20.30
N GLU A 257 2.41 4.75 -19.75
CA GLU A 257 2.57 6.06 -20.42
C GLU A 257 3.32 5.91 -21.74
N ALA A 258 4.46 5.22 -21.73
CA ALA A 258 5.27 4.97 -22.93
C ALA A 258 4.50 4.15 -23.98
N ALA A 259 3.61 3.26 -23.55
CA ALA A 259 2.73 2.50 -24.43
C ALA A 259 1.51 3.31 -24.91
N GLY A 260 1.33 4.57 -24.49
CA GLY A 260 0.20 5.42 -24.86
C GLY A 260 -1.14 5.01 -24.23
N LEU A 261 -1.11 4.40 -23.06
CA LEU A 261 -2.31 4.13 -22.26
C LEU A 261 -2.72 5.37 -21.48
N GLU A 262 -4.01 5.50 -21.18
CA GLU A 262 -4.54 6.63 -20.43
C GLU A 262 -4.09 6.58 -18.96
N ILE A 263 -3.59 7.71 -18.46
CA ILE A 263 -3.15 7.89 -17.07
C ILE A 263 -4.00 8.98 -16.42
N ALA A 264 -4.43 8.72 -15.19
CA ALA A 264 -5.19 9.69 -14.40
C ALA A 264 -4.31 10.89 -13.99
N ASP A 265 -4.93 12.04 -13.80
CA ASP A 265 -4.24 13.25 -13.34
C ASP A 265 -3.55 13.00 -11.99
N ARG A 266 -2.30 13.45 -11.88
CA ARG A 266 -1.50 13.37 -10.64
C ARG A 266 -2.15 14.11 -9.47
N ALA A 267 -2.91 15.18 -9.73
CA ALA A 267 -3.68 15.89 -8.70
C ALA A 267 -4.77 15.00 -8.06
N HIS A 268 -5.21 13.95 -8.77
CA HIS A 268 -6.17 12.94 -8.30
C HIS A 268 -5.50 11.60 -7.95
N GLY A 269 -4.21 11.62 -7.63
CA GLY A 269 -3.45 10.44 -7.22
C GLY A 269 -2.74 9.70 -8.36
N GLY A 270 -2.98 10.05 -9.63
CA GLY A 270 -2.37 9.37 -10.78
C GLY A 270 -2.90 7.95 -10.96
N GLY A 271 -2.10 7.12 -11.66
CA GLY A 271 -2.40 5.71 -11.90
C GLY A 271 -2.97 5.44 -13.30
N ILE A 272 -2.90 4.18 -13.72
CA ILE A 272 -3.44 3.73 -15.01
C ILE A 272 -4.96 3.80 -14.94
N VAL A 273 -5.59 4.51 -15.89
CA VAL A 273 -7.04 4.59 -15.98
C VAL A 273 -7.60 3.25 -16.45
N VAL A 274 -8.52 2.69 -15.67
CA VAL A 274 -9.26 1.47 -16.04
C VAL A 274 -10.77 1.68 -15.90
N ASP A 275 -11.54 0.80 -16.56
CA ASP A 275 -13.00 0.70 -16.37
C ASP A 275 -13.33 -0.16 -15.12
N GLU A 276 -14.63 -0.40 -14.88
CA GLU A 276 -15.11 -1.25 -13.76
C GLU A 276 -14.71 -2.73 -13.91
N ARG A 277 -14.22 -3.13 -15.08
CA ARG A 277 -13.70 -4.46 -15.39
C ARG A 277 -12.18 -4.54 -15.30
N LEU A 278 -11.53 -3.47 -14.82
CA LEU A 278 -10.09 -3.33 -14.77
C LEU A 278 -9.39 -3.34 -16.15
N ARG A 279 -10.10 -3.00 -17.24
CA ARG A 279 -9.53 -2.82 -18.57
C ARG A 279 -9.04 -1.40 -18.74
N THR A 280 -7.93 -1.24 -19.40
CA THR A 280 -7.37 0.07 -19.76
C THR A 280 -8.07 0.66 -20.99
N SER A 281 -7.55 1.74 -21.56
CA SER A 281 -7.98 2.28 -22.85
C SER A 281 -7.73 1.32 -24.04
N ASP A 282 -6.98 0.24 -23.83
CA ASP A 282 -6.78 -0.85 -24.79
C ASP A 282 -7.59 -2.09 -24.33
N PRO A 283 -8.45 -2.68 -25.17
CA PRO A 283 -9.35 -3.79 -24.78
C PRO A 283 -8.61 -5.09 -24.44
N ASP A 284 -7.34 -5.21 -24.80
CA ASP A 284 -6.51 -6.40 -24.52
C ASP A 284 -5.51 -6.17 -23.40
N VAL A 285 -5.50 -4.94 -22.82
CA VAL A 285 -4.61 -4.57 -21.72
C VAL A 285 -5.42 -4.22 -20.48
N TYR A 286 -5.07 -4.85 -19.38
CA TYR A 286 -5.69 -4.72 -18.06
C TYR A 286 -4.69 -4.16 -17.06
N ALA A 287 -5.16 -3.62 -15.94
CA ALA A 287 -4.28 -3.26 -14.84
C ALA A 287 -4.94 -3.56 -13.49
N ALA A 288 -4.12 -3.88 -12.47
CA ALA A 288 -4.58 -4.19 -11.12
C ALA A 288 -3.57 -3.79 -10.03
N GLY A 289 -4.03 -3.65 -8.80
CA GLY A 289 -3.22 -3.30 -7.62
C GLY A 289 -3.01 -1.79 -7.48
N ASP A 290 -1.90 -1.38 -6.84
CA ASP A 290 -1.63 0.02 -6.47
C ASP A 290 -1.52 0.98 -7.65
N VAL A 291 -1.26 0.45 -8.86
CA VAL A 291 -1.04 1.23 -10.07
C VAL A 291 -2.34 1.76 -10.69
N VAL A 292 -3.52 1.23 -10.32
CA VAL A 292 -4.77 1.54 -11.01
C VAL A 292 -5.53 2.71 -10.41
N SER A 293 -6.15 3.50 -11.29
CA SER A 293 -7.23 4.44 -10.98
C SER A 293 -8.52 3.88 -11.59
N PHE A 294 -9.46 3.46 -10.76
CA PHE A 294 -10.69 2.80 -11.19
C PHE A 294 -11.95 3.55 -10.74
N PRO A 295 -13.05 3.53 -11.54
CA PRO A 295 -14.31 4.12 -11.13
C PRO A 295 -14.92 3.25 -10.03
N HIS A 296 -15.24 3.84 -8.88
CA HIS A 296 -15.84 3.10 -7.79
C HIS A 296 -17.34 3.39 -7.70
N PRO A 297 -18.23 2.42 -7.94
CA PRO A 297 -19.68 2.66 -8.03
C PRO A 297 -20.25 3.17 -6.72
N LEU A 298 -19.74 2.72 -5.59
CA LEU A 298 -20.21 3.12 -4.26
C LEU A 298 -19.89 4.59 -3.96
N PHE A 299 -18.74 5.09 -4.38
CA PHE A 299 -18.29 6.46 -4.07
C PHE A 299 -18.60 7.46 -5.20
N GLY A 300 -18.99 6.98 -6.38
CA GLY A 300 -19.33 7.83 -7.53
C GLY A 300 -18.15 8.63 -8.09
N THR A 301 -16.94 8.20 -7.82
CA THR A 301 -15.69 8.83 -8.25
C THR A 301 -14.63 7.80 -8.55
N ARG A 302 -13.54 8.23 -9.18
CA ARG A 302 -12.36 7.37 -9.32
C ARG A 302 -11.60 7.28 -8.02
N VAL A 303 -11.12 6.08 -7.72
CA VAL A 303 -10.36 5.77 -6.51
C VAL A 303 -9.02 5.15 -6.92
N ARG A 304 -7.95 5.53 -6.24
CA ARG A 304 -6.65 4.88 -6.25
C ARG A 304 -6.20 4.65 -4.81
N VAL A 305 -5.96 3.43 -4.46
CA VAL A 305 -5.52 3.02 -3.12
C VAL A 305 -4.34 2.05 -3.20
N GLU A 306 -3.41 2.18 -2.28
CA GLU A 306 -2.19 1.36 -2.15
C GLU A 306 -2.38 0.34 -1.02
N HIS A 307 -3.56 -0.30 -0.99
CA HIS A 307 -3.94 -1.22 0.08
C HIS A 307 -3.67 -2.67 -0.33
N TRP A 308 -3.18 -3.46 0.61
CA TRP A 308 -3.00 -4.90 0.45
C TRP A 308 -4.25 -5.60 -0.13
N ALA A 309 -5.42 -5.30 0.44
CA ALA A 309 -6.68 -5.87 -0.04
C ALA A 309 -7.03 -5.48 -1.49
N ASN A 310 -6.58 -4.29 -1.98
CA ASN A 310 -6.76 -3.90 -3.37
C ASN A 310 -5.94 -4.80 -4.32
N ALA A 311 -4.73 -5.13 -3.94
CA ALA A 311 -3.91 -6.06 -4.71
C ALA A 311 -4.46 -7.50 -4.65
N LEU A 312 -4.83 -7.97 -3.44
CA LEU A 312 -5.41 -9.30 -3.19
C LEU A 312 -6.67 -9.56 -4.00
N ASN A 313 -7.57 -8.56 -4.12
CA ASN A 313 -8.86 -8.70 -4.81
C ASN A 313 -8.79 -8.26 -6.28
N GLY A 314 -7.95 -7.26 -6.60
CA GLY A 314 -7.83 -6.70 -7.95
C GLY A 314 -7.20 -7.66 -8.94
N GLY A 315 -6.17 -8.41 -8.52
CA GLY A 315 -5.53 -9.45 -9.34
C GLY A 315 -6.54 -10.49 -9.85
N PRO A 316 -7.29 -11.17 -8.96
CA PRO A 316 -8.35 -12.10 -9.34
C PRO A 316 -9.44 -11.49 -10.21
N ALA A 317 -9.86 -10.27 -9.92
CA ALA A 317 -10.88 -9.57 -10.72
C ALA A 317 -10.39 -9.32 -12.16
N ALA A 318 -9.14 -8.82 -12.30
CA ALA A 318 -8.52 -8.62 -13.61
C ALA A 318 -8.36 -9.93 -14.38
N ALA A 319 -7.93 -11.01 -13.74
CA ALA A 319 -7.81 -12.34 -14.36
C ALA A 319 -9.14 -12.85 -14.90
N ARG A 320 -10.22 -12.75 -14.12
CA ARG A 320 -11.57 -13.11 -14.58
C ARG A 320 -12.01 -12.25 -15.75
N SER A 321 -11.72 -10.94 -15.70
CA SER A 321 -12.01 -10.02 -16.80
C SER A 321 -11.24 -10.39 -18.08
N MET A 322 -9.96 -10.77 -17.97
CA MET A 322 -9.15 -11.28 -19.09
C MET A 322 -9.75 -12.55 -19.72
N LEU A 323 -10.38 -13.40 -18.90
CA LEU A 323 -11.09 -14.60 -19.35
C LEU A 323 -12.48 -14.29 -19.97
N GLY A 324 -12.87 -13.00 -20.08
CA GLY A 324 -14.15 -12.60 -20.62
C GLY A 324 -15.34 -12.82 -19.66
N ARG A 325 -15.08 -13.08 -18.36
CA ARG A 325 -16.13 -13.17 -17.35
C ARG A 325 -16.71 -11.79 -17.08
N GLU A 326 -17.97 -11.76 -16.64
CA GLU A 326 -18.54 -10.53 -16.11
C GLU A 326 -17.92 -10.18 -14.76
N VAL A 327 -17.34 -8.99 -14.66
CA VAL A 327 -16.68 -8.46 -13.46
C VAL A 327 -17.14 -7.02 -13.27
N THR A 328 -17.49 -6.66 -12.04
CA THR A 328 -17.56 -5.27 -11.56
C THR A 328 -16.68 -5.17 -10.33
N TYR A 329 -15.61 -4.38 -10.43
CA TYR A 329 -14.69 -4.19 -9.30
C TYR A 329 -15.22 -3.09 -8.38
N ASP A 330 -15.86 -3.51 -7.30
CA ASP A 330 -16.60 -2.66 -6.35
C ASP A 330 -16.19 -2.88 -4.88
N ARG A 331 -15.04 -3.49 -4.65
CA ARG A 331 -14.59 -3.82 -3.29
C ARG A 331 -14.39 -2.57 -2.46
N VAL A 332 -15.01 -2.54 -1.28
CA VAL A 332 -14.75 -1.47 -0.31
C VAL A 332 -13.26 -1.47 0.02
N PRO A 333 -12.56 -0.35 -0.12
CA PRO A 333 -11.16 -0.26 0.28
C PRO A 333 -10.96 -0.70 1.73
N TYR A 334 -9.93 -1.50 1.96
CA TYR A 334 -9.62 -2.04 3.28
C TYR A 334 -8.11 -2.07 3.47
N PHE A 335 -7.67 -1.67 4.65
CA PHE A 335 -6.29 -1.86 5.11
C PHE A 335 -6.26 -2.01 6.63
N PHE A 336 -5.12 -2.45 7.15
CA PHE A 336 -4.86 -2.60 8.57
C PHE A 336 -3.46 -2.09 8.93
N SER A 337 -3.26 -1.78 10.20
CA SER A 337 -1.94 -1.43 10.74
C SER A 337 -1.82 -1.95 12.17
N ASP A 338 -0.63 -2.41 12.51
CA ASP A 338 -0.27 -2.86 13.84
C ASP A 338 0.95 -2.06 14.31
N GLN A 339 0.81 -1.39 15.47
CA GLN A 339 1.86 -0.53 16.04
C GLN A 339 1.84 -0.71 17.57
N TYR A 340 2.90 -1.30 18.13
CA TYR A 340 2.98 -1.67 19.54
C TYR A 340 1.84 -2.62 19.96
N ASP A 341 0.95 -2.18 20.85
CA ASP A 341 -0.25 -2.88 21.32
C ASP A 341 -1.55 -2.43 20.65
N LEU A 342 -1.45 -1.53 19.65
CA LEU A 342 -2.58 -1.03 18.89
C LEU A 342 -2.68 -1.76 17.56
N GLY A 343 -3.75 -2.54 17.37
CA GLY A 343 -4.17 -3.06 16.08
C GLY A 343 -5.38 -2.31 15.56
N MET A 344 -5.41 -1.98 14.27
CA MET A 344 -6.53 -1.30 13.65
C MET A 344 -6.85 -1.85 12.27
N GLU A 345 -8.13 -1.78 11.90
CA GLU A 345 -8.62 -2.05 10.56
C GLU A 345 -9.47 -0.88 10.08
N TYR A 346 -9.26 -0.48 8.84
CA TYR A 346 -10.02 0.61 8.19
C TYR A 346 -10.77 0.07 6.98
N SER A 347 -12.06 0.40 6.86
CA SER A 347 -12.91 0.07 5.72
C SER A 347 -13.64 1.28 5.20
N GLY A 348 -13.56 1.53 3.91
CA GLY A 348 -14.23 2.65 3.25
C GLY A 348 -13.29 3.61 2.54
N TRP A 349 -13.79 4.81 2.25
CA TRP A 349 -13.01 5.87 1.60
C TRP A 349 -13.57 7.24 2.00
N ALA A 350 -12.84 7.95 2.85
CA ALA A 350 -13.22 9.26 3.38
C ALA A 350 -12.01 10.22 3.36
N PRO A 351 -11.63 10.73 2.17
CA PRO A 351 -10.53 11.67 2.07
C PRO A 351 -10.84 12.97 2.83
N ALA A 352 -9.80 13.72 3.18
CA ALA A 352 -9.93 14.99 3.89
C ALA A 352 -10.92 15.93 3.18
N GLY A 353 -11.88 16.47 3.94
CA GLY A 353 -12.96 17.33 3.43
C GLY A 353 -14.13 16.59 2.78
N ALA A 354 -14.11 15.27 2.70
CA ALA A 354 -15.24 14.50 2.17
C ALA A 354 -16.32 14.20 3.22
N TYR A 355 -16.07 14.43 4.49
CA TYR A 355 -16.98 14.12 5.63
C TYR A 355 -17.26 15.36 6.47
N ASP A 356 -18.37 15.31 7.22
CA ASP A 356 -18.82 16.42 8.09
C ASP A 356 -18.34 16.23 9.53
N GLN A 357 -18.24 14.97 9.98
CA GLN A 357 -17.87 14.63 11.35
C GLN A 357 -17.26 13.25 11.46
N VAL A 358 -16.52 13.03 12.54
CA VAL A 358 -16.07 11.71 12.99
C VAL A 358 -16.87 11.35 14.25
N VAL A 359 -17.52 10.17 14.21
CA VAL A 359 -18.29 9.65 15.34
C VAL A 359 -17.46 8.55 15.99
N ILE A 360 -17.19 8.69 17.30
CA ILE A 360 -16.47 7.69 18.09
C ILE A 360 -17.47 6.83 18.86
N ARG A 361 -17.30 5.52 18.78
CA ARG A 361 -18.05 4.48 19.47
C ARG A 361 -17.11 3.65 20.34
N GLY A 362 -17.24 3.71 21.65
CA GLY A 362 -16.34 3.05 22.60
C GLY A 362 -15.43 4.03 23.33
N ASP A 363 -14.27 3.57 23.77
CA ASP A 363 -13.37 4.34 24.62
C ASP A 363 -12.04 4.64 23.89
N ALA A 364 -11.92 5.83 23.32
CA ALA A 364 -10.70 6.27 22.65
C ALA A 364 -9.50 6.40 23.61
N GLY A 365 -9.74 6.73 24.88
CA GLY A 365 -8.70 6.83 25.91
C GLY A 365 -8.07 5.48 26.25
N LYS A 366 -8.84 4.40 26.13
CA LYS A 366 -8.36 3.02 26.29
C LYS A 366 -7.86 2.41 24.98
N ARG A 367 -8.00 3.12 23.85
CA ARG A 367 -7.74 2.59 22.50
C ARG A 367 -8.58 1.36 22.18
N GLU A 368 -9.84 1.35 22.64
CA GLU A 368 -10.84 0.31 22.37
C GLU A 368 -12.09 0.97 21.79
N PHE A 369 -12.11 1.27 20.50
CA PHE A 369 -13.20 2.04 19.89
C PHE A 369 -13.35 1.75 18.39
N ILE A 370 -14.46 2.25 17.83
CA ILE A 370 -14.68 2.36 16.39
C ILE A 370 -14.88 3.84 16.05
N ALA A 371 -14.15 4.36 15.07
CA ALA A 371 -14.36 5.67 14.49
C ALA A 371 -15.12 5.55 13.18
N PHE A 372 -16.11 6.41 12.94
CA PHE A 372 -16.87 6.47 11.70
C PHE A 372 -16.77 7.86 11.08
N TRP A 373 -16.38 7.94 9.80
CA TRP A 373 -16.43 9.17 9.02
C TRP A 373 -17.80 9.28 8.37
N VAL A 374 -18.55 10.32 8.74
CA VAL A 374 -19.97 10.49 8.37
C VAL A 374 -20.13 11.74 7.54
N LYS A 375 -20.93 11.66 6.47
CA LYS A 375 -21.38 12.78 5.65
C LYS A 375 -22.89 12.69 5.42
N ASP A 376 -23.62 13.79 5.67
CA ASP A 376 -25.08 13.85 5.52
C ASP A 376 -25.81 12.68 6.20
N GLY A 377 -25.30 12.24 7.36
CA GLY A 377 -25.82 11.08 8.11
C GLY A 377 -25.46 9.72 7.48
N ARG A 378 -24.57 9.64 6.50
CA ARG A 378 -24.13 8.37 5.87
C ARG A 378 -22.69 8.05 6.24
N VAL A 379 -22.43 6.79 6.55
CA VAL A 379 -21.08 6.29 6.84
C VAL A 379 -20.30 6.15 5.52
N LEU A 380 -19.19 6.88 5.38
CA LEU A 380 -18.26 6.79 4.26
C LEU A 380 -17.15 5.79 4.54
N ALA A 381 -16.70 5.72 5.80
CA ALA A 381 -15.65 4.82 6.25
C ALA A 381 -15.82 4.55 7.75
N GLY A 382 -15.22 3.46 8.21
CA GLY A 382 -15.06 3.15 9.62
C GLY A 382 -13.72 2.51 9.91
N MET A 383 -13.19 2.78 11.10
CA MET A 383 -11.93 2.24 11.61
C MET A 383 -12.15 1.66 12.99
N ASN A 384 -11.93 0.37 13.17
CA ASN A 384 -11.88 -0.23 14.50
C ASN A 384 -10.45 -0.23 15.02
N VAL A 385 -10.30 0.05 16.30
CA VAL A 385 -9.04 0.01 17.05
C VAL A 385 -9.23 -0.91 18.24
N ASN A 386 -8.47 -2.01 18.28
CA ASN A 386 -8.53 -3.08 19.30
C ASN A 386 -9.95 -3.63 19.56
N VAL A 387 -10.85 -3.49 18.59
CA VAL A 387 -12.22 -4.05 18.58
C VAL A 387 -12.33 -4.95 17.35
N TRP A 388 -12.47 -6.25 17.55
CA TRP A 388 -12.38 -7.23 16.46
C TRP A 388 -13.75 -7.76 16.02
N ASP A 389 -13.81 -8.46 14.88
CA ASP A 389 -15.00 -9.08 14.29
C ASP A 389 -16.13 -8.08 13.95
N VAL A 390 -15.75 -6.83 13.63
CA VAL A 390 -16.69 -5.76 13.26
C VAL A 390 -16.53 -5.24 11.83
N THR A 391 -15.47 -5.63 11.14
CA THR A 391 -15.13 -5.17 9.78
C THR A 391 -16.25 -5.40 8.78
N ASP A 392 -16.87 -6.59 8.76
CA ASP A 392 -18.01 -6.89 7.88
C ASP A 392 -19.23 -6.01 8.18
N LYS A 393 -19.46 -5.66 9.47
CA LYS A 393 -20.55 -4.77 9.89
C LYS A 393 -20.30 -3.35 9.42
N ILE A 394 -19.06 -2.87 9.56
CA ILE A 394 -18.62 -1.56 9.05
C ILE A 394 -18.80 -1.50 7.53
N GLN A 395 -18.33 -2.52 6.81
CA GLN A 395 -18.48 -2.57 5.34
C GLN A 395 -19.94 -2.60 4.90
N ARG A 396 -20.83 -3.29 5.63
CA ARG A 396 -22.27 -3.24 5.34
C ARG A 396 -22.86 -1.84 5.52
N LEU A 397 -22.50 -1.11 6.58
CA LEU A 397 -22.91 0.28 6.78
C LEU A 397 -22.42 1.18 5.64
N VAL A 398 -21.16 1.07 5.23
CA VAL A 398 -20.59 1.81 4.10
C VAL A 398 -21.32 1.48 2.79
N ARG A 399 -21.59 0.20 2.51
CA ARG A 399 -22.27 -0.26 1.30
C ARG A 399 -23.73 0.14 1.25
N SER A 400 -24.42 0.16 2.40
CA SER A 400 -25.84 0.47 2.45
C SER A 400 -26.16 1.89 1.97
N ARG A 401 -25.23 2.84 2.19
CA ARG A 401 -25.43 4.29 1.99
C ARG A 401 -26.66 4.82 2.70
N ALA A 402 -27.23 4.06 3.63
CA ALA A 402 -28.36 4.48 4.42
C ALA A 402 -27.98 5.63 5.36
N ARG A 403 -28.95 6.46 5.69
CA ARG A 403 -28.78 7.42 6.77
C ARG A 403 -28.82 6.68 8.10
N VAL A 404 -27.88 7.00 8.97
CA VAL A 404 -27.80 6.45 10.31
C VAL A 404 -28.00 7.58 11.33
N ASP A 405 -28.62 7.24 12.44
CA ASP A 405 -28.62 8.11 13.60
C ASP A 405 -27.24 8.10 14.24
N THR A 406 -26.60 9.25 14.33
CA THR A 406 -25.23 9.38 14.85
C THR A 406 -25.13 9.15 16.35
N GLU A 407 -26.21 9.38 17.12
CA GLU A 407 -26.28 9.05 18.56
C GLU A 407 -26.30 7.52 18.73
N ALA A 408 -27.15 6.83 17.96
CA ALA A 408 -27.18 5.38 17.95
C ALA A 408 -25.88 4.76 17.41
N LEU A 409 -25.22 5.40 16.43
CA LEU A 409 -23.93 4.98 15.91
C LEU A 409 -22.83 5.06 16.98
N ALA A 410 -22.87 6.09 17.85
CA ALA A 410 -21.91 6.28 18.93
C ALA A 410 -22.16 5.34 20.13
N ASP A 411 -23.39 4.87 20.33
CA ASP A 411 -23.75 4.04 21.49
C ASP A 411 -23.30 2.59 21.34
N PRO A 412 -22.32 2.08 22.13
CA PRO A 412 -21.83 0.72 22.05
C PRO A 412 -22.89 -0.36 22.40
N HIS A 413 -24.00 0.02 23.01
CA HIS A 413 -25.11 -0.91 23.35
C HIS A 413 -26.07 -1.13 22.19
N VAL A 414 -26.07 -0.26 21.17
CA VAL A 414 -26.89 -0.42 19.95
C VAL A 414 -26.15 -1.30 18.95
N PRO A 415 -26.71 -2.44 18.50
CA PRO A 415 -26.04 -3.29 17.51
C PRO A 415 -25.81 -2.58 16.17
N LEU A 416 -24.59 -2.70 15.59
CA LEU A 416 -24.26 -2.10 14.29
C LEU A 416 -25.14 -2.64 13.15
N ASP A 417 -25.55 -3.91 13.23
CA ASP A 417 -26.37 -4.57 12.20
C ASP A 417 -27.77 -3.94 12.04
N GLY A 418 -28.27 -3.23 13.04
CA GLY A 418 -29.58 -2.56 13.01
C GLY A 418 -29.56 -1.11 12.52
N LEU A 419 -28.37 -0.54 12.30
CA LEU A 419 -28.22 0.90 12.00
C LEU A 419 -28.41 1.24 10.51
N ALA A 420 -28.42 0.26 9.63
CA ALA A 420 -28.55 0.42 8.18
C ALA A 420 -29.97 0.17 7.65
N SER A 421 -30.98 0.20 8.51
CA SER A 421 -32.39 -0.09 8.16
C SER A 421 -33.17 1.15 7.75
#